data_6244425ffd7a09293d27a8cf9d779d41
#
_entry.id   6244425ffd7a09293d27a8cf9d779d41
#
_cell.length_a   1.000
_cell.length_b   1.000
_cell.length_c   1.000
_cell.angle_alpha   90.00
_cell.angle_beta   90.00
_cell.angle_gamma   90.00
#
_symmetry.space_group_name_H-M   'P 1'
#
loop_
_entity.id
_entity.type
_entity.pdbx_description
1 polymer ?
#
loop_
_entity_poly.entity_id
_entity_poly.type
_entity_poly.pdbx_seq_one_letter_code
_entity_poly.pdbx_strand_id
1 'polypeptide(L)'
;MPLRVIFLKEFGKAFVPKRAIPHLRLFLLKAGIINVPYKFFGALFYLTALITGIIYLLYVNTFLLQYSTLIVLIASIGAWFAIQFSLATLFILMIYFYVDMQIYLRTKKMEEMLPDFLQVVASNLKGGMSFENALLGAIKPRFTILANEMAEVSKKVMTGHDVSKALTELGEKYDSPMLRRSIDLMISELESGGEIADLIDKIVDNIKETKALKEEISTSAVAYTIFMAAIGIVIAP
;
A
#
# COMPACT_ATOMS: atom_id res chain seq x y z
N MET A 1 32.32 -12.49 -18.90
CA MET A 1 32.12 -12.53 -17.44
C MET A 1 31.23 -11.37 -17.05
N PRO A 2 30.00 -11.57 -16.55
CA PRO A 2 29.15 -10.46 -16.14
C PRO A 2 29.76 -9.87 -14.88
N LEU A 3 30.20 -8.63 -14.93
CA LEU A 3 30.58 -7.83 -13.77
C LEU A 3 29.43 -7.86 -12.77
N ARG A 4 29.66 -8.53 -11.67
CA ARG A 4 28.70 -9.02 -10.71
C ARG A 4 27.90 -7.87 -10.11
N VAL A 5 26.62 -7.87 -10.39
CA VAL A 5 25.50 -7.21 -9.70
C VAL A 5 25.47 -7.49 -8.17
N ILE A 6 26.53 -8.08 -7.61
CA ILE A 6 26.69 -8.42 -6.19
C ILE A 6 26.82 -7.15 -5.33
N PHE A 7 27.52 -6.13 -5.79
CA PHE A 7 27.70 -4.88 -5.06
C PHE A 7 26.36 -4.13 -4.80
N LEU A 8 25.46 -4.11 -5.78
CA LEU A 8 24.16 -3.45 -5.64
C LEU A 8 23.28 -4.04 -4.53
N LYS A 9 23.32 -5.37 -4.36
CA LYS A 9 22.54 -6.07 -3.33
C LYS A 9 23.12 -5.85 -1.93
N GLU A 10 24.45 -5.92 -1.81
CA GLU A 10 25.13 -5.74 -0.53
C GLU A 10 25.05 -4.29 -0.03
N PHE A 11 25.26 -3.32 -0.93
CA PHE A 11 25.03 -1.91 -0.62
C PHE A 11 23.58 -1.63 -0.23
N GLY A 12 22.60 -2.13 -1.00
CA GLY A 12 21.18 -1.96 -0.66
C GLY A 12 20.80 -2.54 0.71
N LYS A 13 21.46 -3.62 1.16
CA LYS A 13 21.28 -4.16 2.51
C LYS A 13 21.89 -3.28 3.61
N ALA A 14 23.03 -2.62 3.33
CA ALA A 14 23.70 -1.76 4.30
C ALA A 14 22.87 -0.50 4.64
N PHE A 15 22.05 -0.01 3.69
CA PHE A 15 21.20 1.16 3.88
C PHE A 15 19.92 0.89 4.65
N VAL A 16 19.48 -0.37 4.76
CA VAL A 16 18.26 -0.72 5.50
C VAL A 16 18.65 -1.24 6.90
N PRO A 17 18.39 -0.47 7.97
CA PRO A 17 18.68 -0.92 9.34
C PRO A 17 17.97 -2.24 9.61
N LYS A 18 18.65 -3.20 10.23
CA LYS A 18 18.07 -4.53 10.54
C LYS A 18 16.75 -4.44 11.31
N ARG A 19 16.58 -3.41 12.14
CA ARG A 19 15.35 -3.16 12.91
C ARG A 19 14.18 -2.71 12.03
N ALA A 20 14.44 -2.07 10.89
CA ALA A 20 13.41 -1.59 9.97
C ALA A 20 12.95 -2.66 8.96
N ILE A 21 13.71 -3.74 8.78
CA ILE A 21 13.40 -4.80 7.79
C ILE A 21 12.01 -5.41 7.98
N PRO A 22 11.56 -5.81 9.21
CA PRO A 22 10.23 -6.39 9.37
C PRO A 22 9.11 -5.40 9.02
N HIS A 23 9.23 -4.14 9.44
CA HIS A 23 8.25 -3.09 9.11
C HIS A 23 8.22 -2.79 7.60
N LEU A 24 9.38 -2.66 6.98
CA LEU A 24 9.51 -2.45 5.54
C LEU A 24 8.93 -3.64 4.75
N ARG A 25 9.16 -4.86 5.21
CA ARG A 25 8.61 -6.06 4.57
C ARG A 25 7.09 -6.10 4.64
N LEU A 26 6.49 -5.80 5.80
CA LEU A 26 5.03 -5.71 5.96
C LEU A 26 4.44 -4.61 5.07
N PHE A 27 5.08 -3.44 5.03
CA PHE A 27 4.68 -2.33 4.17
C PHE A 27 4.69 -2.71 2.68
N LEU A 28 5.78 -3.35 2.21
CA LEU A 28 5.89 -3.82 0.83
C LEU A 28 4.91 -4.96 0.50
N LEU A 29 4.65 -5.87 1.44
CA LEU A 29 3.66 -6.94 1.27
C LEU A 29 2.25 -6.36 1.05
N LYS A 30 1.87 -5.31 1.78
CA LYS A 30 0.60 -4.58 1.55
C LYS A 30 0.51 -4.03 0.12
N ALA A 31 1.61 -3.53 -0.43
CA ALA A 31 1.69 -3.09 -1.82
C ALA A 31 1.71 -4.24 -2.84
N GLY A 32 1.79 -5.50 -2.39
CA GLY A 32 1.90 -6.68 -3.25
C GLY A 32 3.32 -7.02 -3.68
N ILE A 33 4.33 -6.41 -3.05
CA ILE A 33 5.74 -6.67 -3.32
C ILE A 33 6.25 -7.71 -2.31
N ILE A 34 6.40 -8.95 -2.76
CA ILE A 34 6.76 -10.10 -1.90
C ILE A 34 8.19 -9.99 -1.36
N ASN A 35 9.12 -9.50 -2.18
CA ASN A 35 10.54 -9.43 -1.85
C ASN A 35 11.02 -7.98 -1.74
N VAL A 36 11.78 -7.68 -0.67
CA VAL A 36 12.42 -6.36 -0.54
C VAL A 36 13.40 -6.15 -1.70
N PRO A 37 13.24 -5.12 -2.53
CA PRO A 37 14.05 -4.91 -3.73
C PRO A 37 15.40 -4.27 -3.40
N TYR A 38 16.28 -4.98 -2.68
CA TYR A 38 17.61 -4.46 -2.28
C TYR A 38 18.45 -3.96 -3.46
N LYS A 39 18.31 -4.59 -4.64
CA LYS A 39 19.02 -4.15 -5.85
C LYS A 39 18.58 -2.76 -6.29
N PHE A 40 17.31 -2.45 -6.10
CA PHE A 40 16.73 -1.15 -6.43
C PHE A 40 17.27 -0.05 -5.51
N PHE A 41 17.35 -0.31 -4.19
CA PHE A 41 17.96 0.63 -3.24
C PHE A 41 19.44 0.89 -3.52
N GLY A 42 20.18 -0.17 -3.91
CA GLY A 42 21.57 -0.02 -4.33
C GLY A 42 21.71 0.81 -5.62
N ALA A 43 20.89 0.56 -6.64
CA ALA A 43 20.90 1.32 -7.89
C ALA A 43 20.55 2.80 -7.64
N LEU A 44 19.59 3.07 -6.76
CA LEU A 44 19.18 4.41 -6.38
C LEU A 44 20.32 5.20 -5.72
N PHE A 45 21.11 4.55 -4.86
CA PHE A 45 22.27 5.18 -4.25
C PHE A 45 23.31 5.59 -5.30
N TYR A 46 23.62 4.73 -6.25
CA TYR A 46 24.56 5.08 -7.33
C TYR A 46 24.02 6.17 -8.25
N LEU A 47 22.70 6.18 -8.50
CA LEU A 47 22.06 7.23 -9.28
C LEU A 47 22.16 8.58 -8.57
N THR A 48 21.85 8.61 -7.27
CA THR A 48 21.97 9.86 -6.48
C THR A 48 23.42 10.33 -6.38
N ALA A 49 24.39 9.41 -6.24
CA ALA A 49 25.81 9.75 -6.22
C ALA A 49 26.28 10.35 -7.56
N LEU A 50 25.79 9.83 -8.67
CA LEU A 50 26.09 10.35 -9.99
C LEU A 50 25.52 11.77 -10.17
N ILE A 51 24.24 11.96 -9.79
CA ILE A 51 23.58 13.28 -9.84
C ILE A 51 24.32 14.29 -8.94
N THR A 52 24.67 13.87 -7.71
CA THR A 52 25.46 14.70 -6.79
C THR A 52 26.79 15.10 -7.40
N GLY A 53 27.48 14.16 -8.08
CA GLY A 53 28.74 14.43 -8.77
C GLY A 53 28.58 15.49 -9.87
N ILE A 54 27.54 15.40 -10.68
CA ILE A 54 27.25 16.38 -11.73
C ILE A 54 26.97 17.76 -11.12
N ILE A 55 26.09 17.83 -10.12
CA ILE A 55 25.75 19.09 -9.44
C ILE A 55 26.99 19.72 -8.80
N TYR A 56 27.82 18.88 -8.16
CA TYR A 56 29.06 19.34 -7.53
C TYR A 56 30.03 19.96 -8.54
N LEU A 57 30.28 19.28 -9.67
CA LEU A 57 31.19 19.75 -10.72
C LEU A 57 30.71 21.05 -11.37
N LEU A 58 29.39 21.18 -11.62
CA LEU A 58 28.85 22.33 -12.33
C LEU A 58 28.72 23.58 -11.48
N TYR A 59 28.31 23.42 -10.22
CA TYR A 59 27.94 24.56 -9.37
C TYR A 59 28.87 24.75 -8.17
N VAL A 60 29.15 23.71 -7.42
CA VAL A 60 29.86 23.82 -6.13
C VAL A 60 31.35 24.07 -6.35
N ASN A 61 31.97 23.37 -7.28
CA ASN A 61 33.38 23.55 -7.61
C ASN A 61 33.67 24.97 -8.09
N THR A 62 32.83 25.50 -8.97
CA THR A 62 32.98 26.87 -9.51
C THR A 62 32.89 27.96 -8.43
N PHE A 63 31.97 27.75 -7.47
CA PHE A 63 31.78 28.71 -6.34
C PHE A 63 32.91 28.62 -5.32
N LEU A 64 33.42 27.43 -5.05
CA LEU A 64 34.45 27.21 -4.03
C LEU A 64 35.86 27.69 -4.43
N LEU A 65 36.17 27.75 -5.73
CA LEU A 65 37.47 28.14 -6.26
C LEU A 65 37.89 29.59 -5.85
N GLN A 66 36.95 30.38 -5.32
CA GLN A 66 37.22 31.78 -4.85
C GLN A 66 37.81 31.86 -3.44
N TYR A 67 37.88 30.73 -2.69
CA TYR A 67 38.27 30.73 -1.26
C TYR A 67 39.63 30.04 -1.04
N SER A 68 40.17 30.18 0.17
CA SER A 68 41.44 29.57 0.60
C SER A 68 41.35 28.04 0.55
N THR A 69 42.44 27.35 0.18
CA THR A 69 42.52 25.92 -0.06
C THR A 69 41.99 25.04 1.09
N LEU A 70 42.23 25.41 2.35
CA LEU A 70 41.72 24.69 3.52
C LEU A 70 40.18 24.79 3.64
N ILE A 71 39.63 25.99 3.43
CA ILE A 71 38.19 26.22 3.47
C ILE A 71 37.49 25.44 2.33
N VAL A 72 38.12 25.45 1.15
CA VAL A 72 37.61 24.70 -0.02
C VAL A 72 37.51 23.20 0.27
N LEU A 73 38.52 22.58 0.89
CA LEU A 73 38.50 21.15 1.21
C LEU A 73 37.37 20.79 2.18
N ILE A 74 37.23 21.53 3.30
CA ILE A 74 36.21 21.24 4.32
C ILE A 74 34.80 21.48 3.77
N ALA A 75 34.59 22.62 3.10
CA ALA A 75 33.33 23.02 2.52
C ALA A 75 32.90 22.05 1.38
N SER A 76 33.85 21.57 0.59
CA SER A 76 33.65 20.62 -0.47
C SER A 76 33.10 19.28 0.03
N ILE A 77 33.73 18.71 1.07
CA ILE A 77 33.28 17.46 1.69
C ILE A 77 31.88 17.67 2.30
N GLY A 78 31.69 18.77 3.04
CA GLY A 78 30.40 19.08 3.66
C GLY A 78 29.27 19.26 2.63
N ALA A 79 29.54 20.00 1.57
CA ALA A 79 28.58 20.22 0.48
C ALA A 79 28.22 18.91 -0.26
N TRP A 80 29.23 18.07 -0.53
CA TRP A 80 29.00 16.76 -1.15
C TRP A 80 28.04 15.89 -0.32
N PHE A 81 28.33 15.72 0.97
CA PHE A 81 27.46 14.93 1.85
C PHE A 81 26.08 15.56 2.04
N ALA A 82 25.99 16.89 2.13
CA ALA A 82 24.71 17.59 2.28
C ALA A 82 23.80 17.37 1.04
N ILE A 83 24.35 17.55 -0.16
CA ILE A 83 23.62 17.32 -1.41
C ILE A 83 23.23 15.84 -1.54
N GLN A 84 24.17 14.92 -1.30
CA GLN A 84 23.93 13.49 -1.39
C GLN A 84 22.82 13.03 -0.43
N PHE A 85 22.87 13.49 0.83
CA PHE A 85 21.88 13.14 1.83
C PHE A 85 20.50 13.75 1.51
N SER A 86 20.46 15.00 1.06
CA SER A 86 19.23 15.68 0.64
C SER A 86 18.55 14.96 -0.52
N LEU A 87 19.30 14.61 -1.57
CA LEU A 87 18.79 13.86 -2.72
C LEU A 87 18.32 12.46 -2.33
N ALA A 88 19.11 11.74 -1.52
CA ALA A 88 18.72 10.41 -1.05
C ALA A 88 17.41 10.45 -0.27
N THR A 89 17.24 11.42 0.63
CA THR A 89 16.02 11.62 1.41
C THR A 89 14.82 11.94 0.52
N LEU A 90 14.99 12.80 -0.48
CA LEU A 90 13.93 13.15 -1.42
C LEU A 90 13.47 11.93 -2.23
N PHE A 91 14.38 11.11 -2.72
CA PHE A 91 14.03 9.88 -3.44
C PHE A 91 13.36 8.85 -2.53
N ILE A 92 13.81 8.70 -1.28
CA ILE A 92 13.18 7.79 -0.32
C ILE A 92 11.73 8.22 -0.06
N LEU A 93 11.49 9.53 0.14
CA LEU A 93 10.14 10.07 0.32
C LEU A 93 9.27 9.83 -0.92
N MET A 94 9.79 10.05 -2.12
CA MET A 94 9.07 9.81 -3.37
C MET A 94 8.65 8.33 -3.50
N ILE A 95 9.56 7.40 -3.18
CA ILE A 95 9.26 5.97 -3.20
C ILE A 95 8.23 5.61 -2.13
N TYR A 96 8.36 6.17 -0.93
CA TYR A 96 7.41 5.96 0.16
C TYR A 96 5.98 6.36 -0.29
N PHE A 97 5.81 7.57 -0.83
CA PHE A 97 4.52 8.01 -1.36
C PHE A 97 4.01 7.15 -2.51
N TYR A 98 4.90 6.71 -3.41
CA TYR A 98 4.51 5.81 -4.50
C TYR A 98 3.99 4.47 -3.98
N VAL A 99 4.68 3.84 -3.02
CA VAL A 99 4.28 2.57 -2.43
C VAL A 99 2.99 2.74 -1.62
N ASP A 100 2.85 3.82 -0.85
CA ASP A 100 1.65 4.15 -0.10
C ASP A 100 0.43 4.31 -1.01
N MET A 101 0.60 5.01 -2.13
CA MET A 101 -0.45 5.13 -3.15
C MET A 101 -0.83 3.77 -3.76
N GLN A 102 0.13 2.88 -3.98
CA GLN A 102 -0.15 1.52 -4.44
C GLN A 102 -0.95 0.72 -3.42
N ILE A 103 -0.62 0.84 -2.13
CA ILE A 103 -1.38 0.21 -1.03
C ILE A 103 -2.81 0.72 -1.04
N TYR A 104 -2.99 2.04 -1.08
CA TYR A 104 -4.30 2.67 -1.13
C TYR A 104 -5.15 2.19 -2.30
N LEU A 105 -4.59 2.17 -3.51
CA LEU A 105 -5.29 1.72 -4.71
C LEU A 105 -5.67 0.24 -4.66
N ARG A 106 -4.80 -0.61 -4.09
CA ARG A 106 -5.10 -2.04 -3.89
C ARG A 106 -6.23 -2.24 -2.90
N THR A 107 -6.17 -1.56 -1.76
CA THR A 107 -7.20 -1.61 -0.72
C THR A 107 -8.55 -1.14 -1.26
N LYS A 108 -8.56 -0.01 -1.98
CA LYS A 108 -9.76 0.53 -2.60
C LYS A 108 -10.40 -0.46 -3.61
N LYS A 109 -9.60 -1.05 -4.50
CA LYS A 109 -10.09 -2.06 -5.44
C LYS A 109 -10.67 -3.28 -4.73
N MET A 110 -10.09 -3.69 -3.61
CA MET A 110 -10.59 -4.80 -2.81
C MET A 110 -11.93 -4.44 -2.14
N GLU A 111 -12.04 -3.24 -1.57
CA GLU A 111 -13.30 -2.74 -1.00
C GLU A 111 -14.42 -2.60 -2.05
N GLU A 112 -14.07 -2.20 -3.26
CA GLU A 112 -15.03 -2.10 -4.37
C GLU A 112 -15.64 -3.46 -4.74
N MET A 113 -14.85 -4.52 -4.67
CA MET A 113 -15.28 -5.87 -5.04
C MET A 113 -15.85 -6.68 -3.88
N LEU A 114 -15.68 -6.21 -2.64
CA LEU A 114 -16.10 -6.92 -1.44
C LEU A 114 -17.60 -7.24 -1.42
N PRO A 115 -18.54 -6.31 -1.72
CA PRO A 115 -19.97 -6.62 -1.71
C PRO A 115 -20.33 -7.74 -2.69
N ASP A 116 -19.81 -7.67 -3.92
CA ASP A 116 -20.13 -8.67 -4.95
C ASP A 116 -19.54 -10.04 -4.61
N PHE A 117 -18.37 -10.09 -4.01
CA PHE A 117 -17.76 -11.32 -3.50
C PHE A 117 -18.61 -11.92 -2.38
N LEU A 118 -18.99 -11.13 -1.39
CA LEU A 118 -19.82 -11.55 -0.25
C LEU A 118 -21.20 -12.04 -0.72
N GLN A 119 -21.78 -11.40 -1.74
CA GLN A 119 -23.05 -11.83 -2.31
C GLN A 119 -22.97 -13.23 -2.94
N VAL A 120 -21.83 -13.59 -3.56
CA VAL A 120 -21.60 -14.95 -4.06
C VAL A 120 -21.43 -15.92 -2.89
N VAL A 121 -20.74 -15.53 -1.82
CA VAL A 121 -20.61 -16.35 -0.61
C VAL A 121 -21.98 -16.62 0.02
N ALA A 122 -22.79 -15.60 0.21
CA ALA A 122 -24.16 -15.74 0.75
C ALA A 122 -25.01 -16.67 -0.12
N SER A 123 -24.93 -16.54 -1.45
CA SER A 123 -25.65 -17.41 -2.40
C SER A 123 -25.21 -18.87 -2.26
N ASN A 124 -23.91 -19.14 -2.12
CA ASN A 124 -23.37 -20.48 -1.92
C ASN A 124 -23.82 -21.08 -0.57
N LEU A 125 -23.85 -20.28 0.51
CA LEU A 125 -24.35 -20.68 1.83
C LEU A 125 -25.84 -21.05 1.77
N LYS A 126 -26.67 -20.21 1.12
CA LYS A 126 -28.09 -20.49 0.90
C LYS A 126 -28.31 -21.75 0.03
N GLY A 127 -27.35 -22.09 -0.81
CA GLY A 127 -27.27 -23.34 -1.54
C GLY A 127 -26.89 -24.56 -0.69
N GLY A 128 -26.69 -24.41 0.62
CA GLY A 128 -26.36 -25.50 1.56
C GLY A 128 -24.88 -25.84 1.64
N MET A 129 -23.98 -25.01 1.12
CA MET A 129 -22.54 -25.22 1.28
C MET A 129 -22.10 -24.85 2.69
N SER A 130 -21.06 -25.53 3.24
CA SER A 130 -20.37 -25.08 4.44
C SER A 130 -19.70 -23.73 4.21
N PHE A 131 -19.43 -22.98 5.28
CA PHE A 131 -18.83 -21.64 5.19
C PHE A 131 -17.50 -21.67 4.41
N GLU A 132 -16.64 -22.64 4.70
CA GLU A 132 -15.36 -22.82 4.00
C GLU A 132 -15.57 -23.07 2.50
N ASN A 133 -16.49 -23.97 2.14
CA ASN A 133 -16.78 -24.29 0.75
C ASN A 133 -17.45 -23.12 0.02
N ALA A 134 -18.29 -22.34 0.71
CA ALA A 134 -18.91 -21.14 0.18
C ALA A 134 -17.89 -20.06 -0.16
N LEU A 135 -16.91 -19.83 0.74
CA LEU A 135 -15.78 -18.92 0.51
C LEU A 135 -14.94 -19.39 -0.68
N LEU A 136 -14.57 -20.67 -0.72
CA LEU A 136 -13.79 -21.27 -1.82
C LEU A 136 -14.50 -21.15 -3.17
N GLY A 137 -15.78 -21.45 -3.21
CA GLY A 137 -16.61 -21.39 -4.41
C GLY A 137 -16.82 -19.95 -4.92
N ALA A 138 -16.61 -18.95 -4.07
CA ALA A 138 -16.69 -17.55 -4.45
C ALA A 138 -15.40 -17.00 -5.09
N ILE A 139 -14.27 -17.72 -5.01
CA ILE A 139 -13.00 -17.29 -5.59
C ILE A 139 -13.08 -17.35 -7.11
N LYS A 140 -13.30 -16.22 -7.75
CA LYS A 140 -13.37 -16.09 -9.21
C LYS A 140 -12.37 -15.03 -9.70
N PRO A 141 -11.79 -15.20 -10.91
CA PRO A 141 -10.79 -14.25 -11.45
C PRO A 141 -11.27 -12.79 -11.52
N ARG A 142 -12.58 -12.58 -11.67
CA ARG A 142 -13.20 -11.25 -11.71
C ARG A 142 -12.94 -10.42 -10.44
N PHE A 143 -12.72 -11.06 -9.29
CA PHE A 143 -12.45 -10.40 -8.03
C PHE A 143 -10.97 -10.05 -7.82
N THR A 144 -10.13 -10.26 -8.83
CA THR A 144 -8.74 -9.79 -8.93
C THR A 144 -7.94 -9.94 -7.63
N ILE A 145 -7.68 -8.83 -6.92
CA ILE A 145 -6.87 -8.80 -5.69
C ILE A 145 -7.55 -9.60 -4.57
N LEU A 146 -8.86 -9.42 -4.38
CA LEU A 146 -9.63 -10.11 -3.35
C LEU A 146 -9.62 -11.64 -3.58
N ALA A 147 -9.72 -12.09 -4.84
CA ALA A 147 -9.60 -13.50 -5.18
C ALA A 147 -8.26 -14.10 -4.79
N ASN A 148 -7.15 -13.37 -5.04
CA ASN A 148 -5.81 -13.83 -4.67
C ASN A 148 -5.64 -13.92 -3.15
N GLU A 149 -6.13 -12.93 -2.41
CA GLU A 149 -6.06 -12.94 -0.95
C GLU A 149 -6.93 -14.04 -0.34
N MET A 150 -8.14 -14.24 -0.89
CA MET A 150 -9.01 -15.33 -0.45
C MET A 150 -8.45 -16.70 -0.83
N ALA A 151 -7.72 -16.83 -1.92
CA ALA A 151 -7.00 -18.06 -2.26
C ALA A 151 -5.88 -18.37 -1.24
N GLU A 152 -5.20 -17.35 -0.72
CA GLU A 152 -4.21 -17.53 0.37
C GLU A 152 -4.90 -17.96 1.68
N VAL A 153 -6.02 -17.36 2.06
CA VAL A 153 -6.86 -17.78 3.21
C VAL A 153 -7.25 -19.23 3.05
N SER A 154 -7.82 -19.57 1.90
CA SER A 154 -8.25 -20.93 1.55
C SER A 154 -7.12 -21.94 1.69
N LYS A 155 -5.94 -21.64 1.16
CA LYS A 155 -4.76 -22.52 1.28
C LYS A 155 -4.39 -22.77 2.74
N LYS A 156 -4.46 -21.75 3.61
CA LYS A 156 -4.22 -21.91 5.06
C LYS A 156 -5.26 -22.85 5.67
N VAL A 157 -6.53 -22.65 5.36
CA VAL A 157 -7.63 -23.48 5.87
C VAL A 157 -7.47 -24.94 5.42
N MET A 158 -7.16 -25.18 4.15
CA MET A 158 -6.92 -26.53 3.62
C MET A 158 -5.69 -27.21 4.25
N THR A 159 -4.75 -26.46 4.80
CA THR A 159 -3.60 -26.99 5.56
C THR A 159 -3.86 -27.14 7.05
N GLY A 160 -5.12 -27.00 7.50
CA GLY A 160 -5.55 -27.25 8.87
C GLY A 160 -5.53 -26.02 9.79
N HIS A 161 -5.37 -24.81 9.23
CA HIS A 161 -5.51 -23.60 10.02
C HIS A 161 -7.00 -23.28 10.25
N ASP A 162 -7.30 -22.71 11.37
CA ASP A 162 -8.62 -22.21 11.71
C ASP A 162 -9.05 -21.07 10.77
N VAL A 163 -10.30 -21.14 10.30
CA VAL A 163 -10.87 -20.18 9.33
C VAL A 163 -10.92 -18.78 9.92
N SER A 164 -11.35 -18.64 11.21
CA SER A 164 -11.45 -17.37 11.89
C SER A 164 -10.09 -16.69 11.97
N LYS A 165 -9.04 -17.44 12.33
CA LYS A 165 -7.67 -16.92 12.38
C LYS A 165 -7.17 -16.50 11.00
N ALA A 166 -7.40 -17.31 9.97
CA ALA A 166 -6.96 -17.00 8.61
C ALA A 166 -7.64 -15.74 8.05
N LEU A 167 -8.93 -15.54 8.35
CA LEU A 167 -9.67 -14.33 7.99
C LEU A 167 -9.22 -13.11 8.79
N THR A 168 -8.96 -13.25 10.09
CA THR A 168 -8.44 -12.16 10.94
C THR A 168 -7.10 -11.65 10.41
N GLU A 169 -6.17 -12.55 10.04
CA GLU A 169 -4.89 -12.19 9.43
C GLU A 169 -5.07 -11.40 8.12
N LEU A 170 -6.08 -11.73 7.33
CA LEU A 170 -6.43 -10.96 6.13
C LEU A 170 -6.94 -9.56 6.51
N GLY A 171 -7.81 -9.43 7.50
CA GLY A 171 -8.33 -8.15 7.99
C GLY A 171 -7.24 -7.23 8.54
N GLU A 172 -6.23 -7.80 9.19
CA GLU A 172 -5.08 -7.06 9.72
C GLU A 172 -4.05 -6.66 8.64
N LYS A 173 -3.98 -7.42 7.57
CA LYS A 173 -3.05 -7.17 6.47
C LYS A 173 -3.34 -5.86 5.73
N TYR A 174 -4.60 -5.47 5.64
CA TYR A 174 -5.05 -4.28 4.92
C TYR A 174 -5.61 -3.23 5.88
N ASP A 175 -5.32 -1.97 5.61
CA ASP A 175 -5.85 -0.84 6.37
C ASP A 175 -7.24 -0.43 5.84
N SER A 176 -8.19 -1.38 5.97
CA SER A 176 -9.58 -1.22 5.55
C SER A 176 -10.52 -1.49 6.70
N PRO A 177 -11.13 -0.43 7.29
CA PRO A 177 -12.15 -0.59 8.32
C PRO A 177 -13.36 -1.39 7.83
N MET A 178 -13.73 -1.24 6.55
CA MET A 178 -14.82 -1.98 5.92
C MET A 178 -14.55 -3.48 5.89
N LEU A 179 -13.37 -3.88 5.38
CA LEU A 179 -12.97 -5.29 5.31
C LEU A 179 -12.90 -5.91 6.71
N ARG A 180 -12.21 -5.23 7.64
CA ARG A 180 -12.06 -5.70 9.03
C ARG A 180 -13.41 -5.92 9.69
N ARG A 181 -14.29 -4.91 9.66
CA ARG A 181 -15.63 -5.03 10.26
C ARG A 181 -16.45 -6.16 9.64
N SER A 182 -16.37 -6.36 8.32
CA SER A 182 -17.07 -7.45 7.63
C SER A 182 -16.56 -8.82 8.10
N ILE A 183 -15.25 -8.97 8.24
CA ILE A 183 -14.61 -10.19 8.75
C ILE A 183 -15.00 -10.45 10.19
N ASP A 184 -14.90 -9.45 11.08
CA ASP A 184 -15.23 -9.59 12.51
C ASP A 184 -16.67 -10.02 12.71
N LEU A 185 -17.61 -9.45 11.93
CA LEU A 185 -19.02 -9.84 11.98
C LEU A 185 -19.22 -11.29 11.51
N MET A 186 -18.58 -11.70 10.43
CA MET A 186 -18.67 -13.08 9.92
C MET A 186 -18.11 -14.09 10.92
N ILE A 187 -16.98 -13.79 11.57
CA ILE A 187 -16.36 -14.64 12.58
C ILE A 187 -17.29 -14.76 13.80
N SER A 188 -17.83 -13.65 14.29
CA SER A 188 -18.75 -13.63 15.44
C SER A 188 -19.97 -14.49 15.20
N GLU A 189 -20.56 -14.46 14.00
CA GLU A 189 -21.72 -15.27 13.65
C GLU A 189 -21.35 -16.75 13.47
N LEU A 190 -20.17 -17.03 12.91
CA LEU A 190 -19.66 -18.38 12.77
C LEU A 190 -19.49 -19.07 14.14
N GLU A 191 -18.94 -18.34 15.11
CA GLU A 191 -18.69 -18.83 16.46
C GLU A 191 -19.99 -19.00 17.29
N SER A 192 -20.98 -18.13 17.04
CA SER A 192 -22.29 -18.22 17.71
C SER A 192 -23.23 -19.25 17.10
N GLY A 193 -22.89 -19.82 15.93
CA GLY A 193 -23.71 -20.81 15.22
C GLY A 193 -24.98 -20.24 14.59
N GLY A 194 -25.00 -18.94 14.29
CA GLY A 194 -26.11 -18.22 13.69
C GLY A 194 -26.25 -18.42 12.19
N GLU A 195 -27.21 -17.71 11.58
CA GLU A 195 -27.49 -17.75 10.14
C GLU A 195 -26.53 -16.84 9.35
N ILE A 196 -25.31 -17.32 9.11
CA ILE A 196 -24.22 -16.56 8.46
C ILE A 196 -24.68 -15.99 7.09
N ALA A 197 -25.51 -16.71 6.33
CA ALA A 197 -25.96 -16.25 5.01
C ALA A 197 -26.74 -14.94 5.09
N ASP A 198 -27.66 -14.82 6.03
CA ASP A 198 -28.47 -13.62 6.23
C ASP A 198 -27.66 -12.46 6.82
N LEU A 199 -26.69 -12.78 7.68
CA LEU A 199 -25.75 -11.75 8.14
C LEU A 199 -24.92 -11.18 6.99
N ILE A 200 -24.40 -12.03 6.11
CA ILE A 200 -23.60 -11.58 4.95
C ILE A 200 -24.45 -10.68 4.04
N ASP A 201 -25.71 -10.98 3.79
CA ASP A 201 -26.59 -10.11 3.01
C ASP A 201 -26.75 -8.74 3.68
N LYS A 202 -26.96 -8.68 5.00
CA LYS A 202 -27.00 -7.41 5.74
C LYS A 202 -25.69 -6.63 5.68
N ILE A 203 -24.55 -7.31 5.69
CA ILE A 203 -23.23 -6.68 5.49
C ILE A 203 -23.14 -6.08 4.08
N VAL A 204 -23.56 -6.81 3.06
CA VAL A 204 -23.58 -6.34 1.67
C VAL A 204 -24.44 -5.07 1.52
N ASP A 205 -25.64 -5.10 2.07
CA ASP A 205 -26.57 -3.94 2.00
C ASP A 205 -25.98 -2.73 2.72
N ASN A 206 -25.41 -2.91 3.91
CA ASN A 206 -24.74 -1.84 4.68
C ASN A 206 -23.55 -1.23 3.91
N ILE A 207 -22.74 -2.08 3.24
CA ILE A 207 -21.62 -1.60 2.41
C ILE A 207 -22.15 -0.77 1.23
N LYS A 208 -23.17 -1.26 0.53
CA LYS A 208 -23.77 -0.56 -0.62
C LYS A 208 -24.38 0.79 -0.20
N GLU A 209 -25.12 0.83 0.89
CA GLU A 209 -25.67 2.05 1.46
C GLU A 209 -24.57 3.05 1.86
N THR A 210 -23.54 2.59 2.56
CA THR A 210 -22.40 3.43 2.96
C THR A 210 -21.68 4.02 1.74
N LYS A 211 -21.53 3.23 0.66
CA LYS A 211 -20.95 3.73 -0.61
C LYS A 211 -21.83 4.79 -1.24
N ALA A 212 -23.13 4.55 -1.36
CA ALA A 212 -24.07 5.51 -1.93
C ALA A 212 -24.06 6.84 -1.16
N LEU A 213 -24.08 6.80 0.17
CA LEU A 213 -23.96 7.99 1.01
C LEU A 213 -22.65 8.75 0.81
N LYS A 214 -21.51 8.03 0.70
CA LYS A 214 -20.22 8.67 0.41
C LYS A 214 -20.19 9.35 -0.95
N GLU A 215 -20.78 8.75 -1.97
CA GLU A 215 -20.89 9.33 -3.32
C GLU A 215 -21.79 10.57 -3.33
N GLU A 216 -22.91 10.53 -2.62
CA GLU A 216 -23.81 11.67 -2.47
C GLU A 216 -23.12 12.85 -1.76
N ILE A 217 -22.45 12.59 -0.63
CA ILE A 217 -21.69 13.60 0.11
C ILE A 217 -20.57 14.19 -0.78
N SER A 218 -19.83 13.34 -1.50
CA SER A 218 -18.77 13.79 -2.39
C SER A 218 -19.31 14.69 -3.51
N THR A 219 -20.40 14.30 -4.14
CA THR A 219 -21.05 15.09 -5.20
C THR A 219 -21.55 16.43 -4.68
N SER A 220 -22.20 16.44 -3.52
CA SER A 220 -22.66 17.65 -2.85
C SER A 220 -21.50 18.57 -2.48
N ALA A 221 -20.42 18.04 -1.91
CA ALA A 221 -19.22 18.81 -1.55
C ALA A 221 -18.56 19.47 -2.78
N VAL A 222 -18.47 18.76 -3.90
CA VAL A 222 -17.96 19.32 -5.16
C VAL A 222 -18.87 20.45 -5.67
N ALA A 223 -20.19 20.27 -5.65
CA ALA A 223 -21.14 21.29 -6.07
C ALA A 223 -21.02 22.56 -5.20
N TYR A 224 -20.93 22.41 -3.87
CA TYR A 224 -20.70 23.54 -2.97
C TYR A 224 -19.36 24.23 -3.21
N THR A 225 -18.31 23.48 -3.48
CA THR A 225 -16.97 24.03 -3.75
C THR A 225 -16.99 24.87 -5.04
N ILE A 226 -17.60 24.36 -6.10
CA ILE A 226 -17.76 25.09 -7.37
C ILE A 226 -18.58 26.36 -7.16
N PHE A 227 -19.69 26.28 -6.42
CA PHE A 227 -20.56 27.43 -6.13
C PHE A 227 -19.80 28.49 -5.34
N MET A 228 -19.07 28.12 -4.27
CA MET A 228 -18.26 29.05 -3.48
C MET A 228 -17.12 29.68 -4.30
N ALA A 229 -16.49 28.91 -5.17
CA ALA A 229 -15.45 29.43 -6.06
C ALA A 229 -16.01 30.43 -7.06
N ALA A 230 -17.20 30.17 -7.64
CA ALA A 230 -17.89 31.10 -8.55
C ALA A 230 -18.25 32.40 -7.84
N ILE A 231 -18.80 32.34 -6.61
CA ILE A 231 -19.08 33.52 -5.80
C ILE A 231 -17.81 34.30 -5.49
N GLY A 232 -16.74 33.62 -5.10
CA GLY A 232 -15.44 34.25 -4.81
C GLY A 232 -14.86 35.01 -5.99
N ILE A 233 -15.02 34.50 -7.21
CA ILE A 233 -14.56 35.17 -8.45
C ILE A 233 -15.44 36.41 -8.78
N VAL A 234 -16.72 36.35 -8.47
CA VAL A 234 -17.65 37.45 -8.77
C VAL A 234 -17.60 38.58 -7.74
N ILE A 235 -17.32 38.25 -6.48
CA ILE A 235 -17.32 39.23 -5.37
C ILE A 235 -15.92 39.78 -5.07
N ALA A 236 -14.86 39.05 -5.39
CA ALA A 236 -13.49 39.56 -5.26
C ALA A 236 -13.20 40.53 -6.40
N PRO A 237 -12.96 41.83 -6.12
CA PRO A 237 -12.65 42.83 -7.14
C PRO A 237 -11.26 42.60 -7.76
#